data_6f1062e53f5bbe998b474ca244bd2e63
#
_entry.id   6f1062e53f5bbe998b474ca244bd2e63
#
_cell.length_a   1.000
_cell.length_b   1.000
_cell.length_c   1.000
_cell.angle_alpha   90.00
_cell.angle_beta   90.00
_cell.angle_gamma   90.00
#
_symmetry.space_group_name_H-M   'P 1'
#
loop_
_entity.id
_entity.type
_entity.pdbx_description
1 polymer ?
#
loop_
_entity_poly.entity_id
_entity_poly.type
_entity_poly.pdbx_seq_one_letter_code
_entity_poly.pdbx_strand_id
1 'polypeptide(L)' 'MPAQAAGVIDHMAFTASNLQAVVDSLKQHGIDFKLSRLKDLDSWQLFCHDPDGAKVELDFPASEPDPRQ' A
#
# COMPACT_ATOMS: atom_id res chain seq x y z
N MET A 1 2.09 -11.71 19.43
CA MET A 1 1.74 -11.90 18.94
C MET A 1 1.21 -11.87 18.83
N PRO A 2 1.17 -11.97 18.54
CA PRO A 2 0.60 -12.18 18.23
C PRO A 2 -0.05 -12.19 17.87
N ALA A 3 -0.12 -12.11 17.86
CA ALA A 3 -0.68 -12.47 17.48
C ALA A 3 -1.21 -12.29 17.15
N GLN A 4 -1.21 -12.16 17.04
CA GLN A 4 -1.60 -12.42 16.63
C GLN A 4 -2.00 -12.73 16.48
N ALA A 5 -1.89 -12.75 16.66
CA ALA A 5 -2.16 -13.37 16.38
C ALA A 5 -2.39 -13.58 16.11
N ALA A 6 -2.34 -13.77 16.44
CA ALA A 6 -2.58 -14.21 15.99
C ALA A 6 -2.88 -14.29 15.45
N GLY A 7 -2.46 -14.17 16.11
CA GLY A 7 -3.31 -14.34 15.21
C GLY A 7 -3.10 -14.33 13.80
N VAL A 8 -4.04 -14.20 13.23
CA VAL A 8 -3.99 -14.22 11.79
C VAL A 8 -3.92 -12.78 11.28
N ILE A 9 -2.88 -12.50 10.53
CA ILE A 9 -2.73 -11.20 9.88
C ILE A 9 -3.00 -11.41 8.40
N ASP A 10 -4.09 -10.83 7.90
CA ASP A 10 -4.43 -10.94 6.49
C ASP A 10 -3.44 -10.17 5.60
N HIS A 11 -2.91 -9.08 6.13
CA HIS A 11 -1.97 -8.26 5.39
C HIS A 11 -1.15 -7.43 6.37
N MET A 12 -0.03 -6.93 5.87
CA MET A 12 0.82 -5.99 6.60
C MET A 12 0.49 -4.57 6.13
N ALA A 13 0.33 -3.65 7.08
CA ALA A 13 0.01 -2.26 6.77
C ALA A 13 1.12 -1.35 7.29
N PHE A 14 1.56 -0.42 6.45
CA PHE A 14 2.62 0.51 6.77
C PHE A 14 2.22 1.92 6.38
N THR A 15 2.60 2.90 7.21
CA THR A 15 2.50 4.29 6.84
C THR A 15 3.72 4.65 5.99
N ALA A 16 3.49 5.31 4.87
CA ALA A 16 4.54 5.60 3.91
C ALA A 16 4.43 7.02 3.39
N SER A 17 5.43 7.45 2.64
CA SER A 17 5.44 8.75 1.99
C SER A 17 6.00 8.60 0.58
N ASN A 18 5.86 9.66 -0.22
CA ASN A 18 6.34 9.70 -1.59
C ASN A 18 5.65 8.67 -2.48
N LEU A 19 4.33 8.81 -2.58
CA LEU A 19 3.48 7.88 -3.33
C LEU A 19 3.93 7.71 -4.79
N GLN A 20 4.29 8.82 -5.46
CA GLN A 20 4.70 8.76 -6.86
C GLN A 20 5.92 7.86 -7.05
N ALA A 21 6.92 7.98 -6.17
CA ALA A 21 8.13 7.18 -6.28
C ALA A 21 7.84 5.69 -6.05
N VAL A 22 6.94 5.38 -5.12
CA VAL A 22 6.57 4.00 -4.86
C VAL A 22 5.85 3.40 -6.06
N VAL A 23 4.89 4.13 -6.63
CA VAL A 23 4.15 3.66 -7.80
C VAL A 23 5.12 3.45 -8.98
N ASP A 24 6.03 4.39 -9.20
CA ASP A 24 7.01 4.27 -10.27
C ASP A 24 7.88 3.03 -10.08
N SER A 25 8.31 2.77 -8.85
CA SER A 25 9.13 1.61 -8.55
C SER A 25 8.37 0.30 -8.80
N LEU A 26 7.10 0.24 -8.39
CA LEU A 26 6.30 -0.95 -8.63
C LEU A 26 6.13 -1.22 -10.11
N LYS A 27 5.87 -0.18 -10.89
CA LYS A 27 5.75 -0.32 -12.34
C LYS A 27 7.05 -0.78 -12.97
N GLN A 28 8.16 -0.22 -12.51
CA GLN A 28 9.48 -0.57 -13.04
C GLN A 28 9.82 -2.04 -12.80
N HIS A 29 9.38 -2.59 -11.68
CA HIS A 29 9.64 -3.98 -11.32
C HIS A 29 8.53 -4.93 -11.78
N GLY A 30 7.53 -4.43 -12.48
CA GLY A 30 6.44 -5.26 -13.00
C GLY A 30 5.54 -5.83 -11.90
N ILE A 31 5.42 -5.13 -10.78
CA ILE A 31 4.61 -5.58 -9.66
C ILE A 31 3.21 -4.99 -9.79
N ASP A 32 2.20 -5.84 -9.80
CA ASP A 32 0.82 -5.40 -9.83
C ASP A 32 0.43 -4.78 -8.50
N PHE A 33 -0.36 -3.72 -8.56
CA PHE A 33 -0.83 -3.05 -7.36
C PHE A 33 -2.22 -2.46 -7.61
N LYS A 34 -2.92 -2.16 -6.52
CA LYS A 34 -4.20 -1.49 -6.56
C LYS A 34 -4.11 -0.23 -5.72
N LEU A 35 -4.48 0.90 -6.30
CA LEU A 35 -4.43 2.19 -5.64
C LEU A 35 -5.84 2.71 -5.44
N SER A 36 -6.15 3.14 -4.22
CA SER A 36 -7.45 3.69 -3.86
C SER A 36 -7.28 5.01 -3.12
N ARG A 37 -8.15 5.97 -3.39
CA ARG A 37 -8.21 7.22 -2.65
C ARG A 37 -9.38 7.12 -1.67
N LEU A 38 -9.08 7.16 -0.39
CA LEU A 38 -10.10 7.06 0.65
C LEU A 38 -10.44 8.46 1.16
N LYS A 39 -11.64 8.91 0.83
CA LYS A 39 -12.09 10.24 1.23
C LYS A 39 -12.34 10.32 2.73
N ASP A 40 -12.95 9.28 3.28
CA ASP A 40 -13.32 9.27 4.70
C ASP A 40 -12.11 9.25 5.63
N LEU A 41 -11.05 8.57 5.21
CA LEU A 41 -9.82 8.47 5.98
C LEU A 41 -8.78 9.48 5.54
N ASP A 42 -9.10 10.26 4.50
CA ASP A 42 -8.23 11.29 3.95
C ASP A 42 -6.82 10.75 3.69
N SER A 43 -6.78 9.64 2.98
CA SER A 43 -5.51 8.97 2.68
C SER A 43 -5.59 8.21 1.37
N TRP A 44 -4.41 7.86 0.85
CA TRP A 44 -4.27 6.94 -0.25
C TRP A 44 -3.92 5.58 0.31
N GLN A 45 -4.54 4.52 -0.24
CA GLN A 45 -4.16 3.15 0.09
C GLN A 45 -3.65 2.44 -1.16
N LEU A 46 -2.50 1.83 -1.04
CA LEU A 46 -1.91 1.03 -2.11
C LEU A 46 -1.75 -0.39 -1.62
N PHE A 47 -2.29 -1.35 -2.37
CA PHE A 47 -2.20 -2.77 -2.05
C PHE A 47 -1.37 -3.47 -3.11
N CYS A 48 -0.44 -4.30 -2.67
CA CYS A 48 0.32 -5.18 -3.56
C CYS A 48 0.61 -6.48 -2.82
N HIS A 49 1.25 -7.43 -3.51
CA HIS A 49 1.63 -8.68 -2.91
C HIS A 49 3.13 -8.85 -3.05
N ASP A 50 3.77 -9.37 -1.99
CA ASP A 50 5.19 -9.68 -2.05
C ASP A 50 5.41 -10.98 -2.85
N PRO A 51 6.68 -11.35 -3.11
CA PRO A 51 6.97 -12.56 -3.88
C PRO A 51 6.40 -13.85 -3.28
N ASP A 52 6.16 -13.85 -1.98
CA ASP A 52 5.58 -15.01 -1.30
C ASP A 52 4.06 -14.97 -1.29
N GLY A 53 3.47 -13.94 -1.88
CA GLY A 53 2.03 -13.81 -1.97
C GLY A 53 1.38 -13.10 -0.79
N ALA A 54 2.15 -12.61 0.16
CA ALA A 54 1.59 -11.87 1.29
C ALA A 54 1.09 -10.50 0.83
N LYS A 55 -0.09 -10.12 1.32
CA LYS A 55 -0.69 -8.83 0.97
C LYS A 55 -0.04 -7.72 1.79
N VAL A 56 0.35 -6.66 1.10
CA VAL A 56 0.98 -5.50 1.73
C VAL A 56 0.13 -4.28 1.45
N GLU A 57 -0.17 -3.51 2.48
CA GLU A 57 -0.88 -2.25 2.36
C GLU A 57 0.05 -1.11 2.73
N LEU A 58 0.09 -0.07 1.89
CA LEU A 58 0.84 1.15 2.16
C LEU A 58 -0.15 2.31 2.21
N ASP A 59 -0.14 3.05 3.31
CA ASP A 59 -1.02 4.19 3.52
C ASP A 59 -0.22 5.47 3.37
N PHE A 60 -0.68 6.37 2.50
CA PHE A 60 -0.01 7.63 2.20
C PHE A 60 -0.92 8.80 2.57
N PRO A 61 -0.33 9.95 2.97
CA PRO A 61 -1.14 11.14 3.26
C PRO A 61 -1.97 11.58 2.06
N ALA A 62 -3.14 12.10 2.34
CA ALA A 62 -4.03 12.62 1.28
C ALA A 62 -3.41 13.77 0.49
N SER A 63 -2.45 14.46 1.09
CA SER A 63 -1.77 15.57 0.43
C SER A 63 -0.85 15.13 -0.71
N GLU A 64 -0.54 13.85 -0.80
CA GLU A 64 0.27 13.34 -1.91
C GLU A 64 -0.49 13.49 -3.22
N PRO A 65 0.17 13.94 -4.29
CA PRO A 65 -0.50 14.06 -5.57
C PRO A 65 -0.85 12.69 -6.16
N ASP A 66 -1.89 12.68 -7.00
CA ASP A 66 -2.33 11.46 -7.67
C ASP A 66 -1.26 11.01 -8.68
N PRO A 67 -0.66 9.83 -8.46
CA PRO A 67 0.41 9.37 -9.36
C PRO A 67 -0.10 8.87 -10.71
N ARG A 68 -1.42 8.80 -10.88
CA ARG A 68 -2.02 8.35 -12.14
C ARG A 68 -2.19 9.48 -13.14
N GLN A 69 -1.91 10.70 -12.71
CA GLN A 69 -2.02 11.88 -13.59
C GLN A 69 -0.69 12.21 -14.25
#